data_7349cb938cf4d2f0a869c8ab1a149297
#
_entry.id   7349cb938cf4d2f0a869c8ab1a149297
#
_cell.length_a   1.000
_cell.length_b   1.000
_cell.length_c   1.000
_cell.angle_alpha   90.00
_cell.angle_beta   90.00
_cell.angle_gamma   90.00
#
_symmetry.space_group_name_H-M   'P 1'
#
loop_
_entity.id
_entity.type
_entity.pdbx_description
1 polymer ?
#
loop_
_entity_poly.entity_id
_entity_poly.type
_entity_poly.pdbx_seq_one_letter_code
_entity_poly.pdbx_strand_id
1 'polypeptide(L)'
;MTSHPLTNRAYAYFHISGPGTHEHVTAVLGITPSKAWNIGDINSQNGRPCKFMSWRLSSGLDDTQHLNEHIQNLFVYLQPKAEAFRQLWLDYDLTLQCVGYFPASGHGVHFDREQIRQAAQLGLAFDLDFYYVDDYEHHV
;
A
#
# COMPACT_ATOMS: atom_id res chain seq x y z
N MET A 1 17.86 -29.24 2.91
CA MET A 1 17.16 -28.33 3.13
C MET A 1 17.52 -27.09 2.65
N THR A 2 16.97 -26.59 2.10
CA THR A 2 17.36 -25.38 1.77
C THR A 2 16.89 -24.45 2.70
N SER A 3 17.73 -24.00 3.43
CA SER A 3 17.42 -22.83 4.12
C SER A 3 17.28 -21.77 3.12
N HIS A 4 16.20 -21.18 3.07
CA HIS A 4 16.07 -19.96 2.37
C HIS A 4 16.85 -18.91 3.12
N PRO A 5 17.79 -18.26 2.50
CA PRO A 5 18.41 -17.11 3.14
C PRO A 5 17.31 -16.12 3.47
N LEU A 6 17.39 -15.57 4.67
CA LEU A 6 16.47 -14.50 5.03
C LEU A 6 16.78 -13.30 4.17
N THR A 7 15.87 -12.98 3.30
CA THR A 7 15.99 -11.80 2.45
C THR A 7 14.98 -10.77 2.86
N ASN A 8 15.30 -9.51 2.64
CA ASN A 8 14.36 -8.45 2.83
C ASN A 8 13.18 -8.65 1.87
N ARG A 9 12.01 -8.52 2.40
CA ARG A 9 10.79 -8.53 1.59
C ARG A 9 10.02 -7.29 1.92
N ALA A 10 9.56 -6.62 0.90
CA ALA A 10 8.83 -5.38 1.08
C ALA A 10 7.82 -5.20 -0.04
N TYR A 11 6.74 -4.52 0.28
CA TYR A 11 5.80 -4.11 -0.73
C TYR A 11 5.08 -2.85 -0.25
N ALA A 12 4.46 -2.16 -1.17
CA ALA A 12 3.63 -1.01 -0.86
C ALA A 12 2.41 -1.03 -1.76
N TYR A 13 1.33 -0.53 -1.23
CA TYR A 13 0.14 -0.30 -2.03
C TYR A 13 -0.54 0.98 -1.56
N PHE A 14 -1.21 1.61 -2.49
CA PHE A 14 -2.03 2.77 -2.20
C PHE A 14 -3.43 2.27 -1.85
N HIS A 15 -4.01 2.81 -0.77
CA HIS A 15 -5.28 2.35 -0.25
C HIS A 15 -6.23 3.52 -0.06
N ILE A 16 -7.45 3.35 -0.56
CA ILE A 16 -8.52 4.32 -0.37
C ILE A 16 -9.69 3.62 0.31
N SER A 17 -10.22 4.26 1.33
CA SER A 17 -11.45 3.82 1.98
C SER A 17 -12.31 5.04 2.29
N GLY A 18 -13.61 4.86 2.28
CA GLY A 18 -14.54 5.95 2.55
C GLY A 18 -15.95 5.59 2.09
N PRO A 19 -16.82 6.59 1.98
CA PRO A 19 -18.21 6.36 1.58
C PRO A 19 -18.35 5.99 0.12
N GLY A 20 -19.42 5.32 -0.24
CA GLY A 20 -19.71 4.99 -1.62
C GLY A 20 -19.05 3.70 -2.07
N THR A 21 -18.81 3.60 -3.36
CA THR A 21 -18.34 2.36 -3.98
C THR A 21 -16.93 2.52 -4.54
N HIS A 22 -16.22 1.39 -4.67
CA HIS A 22 -14.91 1.44 -5.31
C HIS A 22 -15.00 1.79 -6.79
N GLU A 23 -16.13 1.51 -7.42
CA GLU A 23 -16.35 1.90 -8.82
C GLU A 23 -16.35 3.42 -9.00
N HIS A 24 -16.89 4.12 -8.01
CA HIS A 24 -16.85 5.59 -8.03
C HIS A 24 -15.41 6.09 -7.94
N VAL A 25 -14.60 5.49 -7.08
CA VAL A 25 -13.18 5.87 -6.95
C VAL A 25 -12.45 5.65 -8.27
N THR A 26 -12.69 4.51 -8.90
CA THR A 26 -12.11 4.21 -10.22
C THR A 26 -12.51 5.27 -11.25
N ALA A 27 -13.77 5.67 -11.25
CA ALA A 27 -14.24 6.69 -12.18
C ALA A 27 -13.57 8.04 -11.94
N VAL A 28 -13.39 8.43 -10.67
CA VAL A 28 -12.74 9.70 -10.33
C VAL A 28 -11.28 9.69 -10.73
N LEU A 29 -10.57 8.61 -10.41
CA LEU A 29 -9.13 8.54 -10.64
C LEU A 29 -8.75 8.14 -12.07
N GLY A 30 -9.62 7.39 -12.75
CA GLY A 30 -9.28 6.85 -14.06
C GLY A 30 -8.18 5.79 -13.99
N ILE A 31 -8.03 5.13 -12.86
CA ILE A 31 -7.04 4.07 -12.64
C ILE A 31 -7.78 2.80 -12.23
N THR A 32 -7.43 1.67 -12.83
CA THR A 32 -7.99 0.38 -12.43
C THR A 32 -7.27 -0.12 -11.18
N PRO A 33 -7.99 -0.46 -10.11
CA PRO A 33 -7.34 -0.95 -8.89
C PRO A 33 -6.81 -2.36 -9.08
N SER A 34 -5.81 -2.71 -8.28
CA SER A 34 -5.31 -4.08 -8.21
C SER A 34 -6.28 -4.98 -7.46
N LYS A 35 -6.97 -4.43 -6.47
CA LYS A 35 -7.92 -5.15 -5.64
C LYS A 35 -8.93 -4.16 -5.09
N ALA A 36 -10.21 -4.55 -5.07
CA ALA A 36 -11.25 -3.67 -4.56
C ALA A 36 -12.46 -4.47 -4.13
N TRP A 37 -13.18 -3.95 -3.13
CA TRP A 37 -14.45 -4.52 -2.72
C TRP A 37 -15.34 -3.43 -2.11
N ASN A 38 -16.62 -3.68 -2.09
CA ASN A 38 -17.61 -2.77 -1.51
C ASN A 38 -18.10 -3.28 -0.17
N ILE A 39 -18.75 -2.41 0.58
CA ILE A 39 -19.44 -2.80 1.80
C ILE A 39 -20.46 -3.86 1.44
N GLY A 40 -20.46 -4.94 2.20
CA GLY A 40 -21.40 -6.05 2.02
C GLY A 40 -20.93 -7.15 1.09
N ASP A 41 -19.86 -6.91 0.31
CA ASP A 41 -19.27 -7.97 -0.50
C ASP A 41 -18.78 -9.09 0.43
N ILE A 42 -18.94 -10.32 0.00
CA ILE A 42 -18.53 -11.46 0.83
C ILE A 42 -17.03 -11.67 0.69
N ASN A 43 -16.34 -11.61 1.82
CA ASN A 43 -14.93 -11.90 1.87
C ASN A 43 -14.71 -13.40 1.72
N SER A 44 -13.97 -13.79 0.66
CA SER A 44 -13.77 -15.20 0.35
C SER A 44 -12.95 -15.95 1.40
N GLN A 45 -12.17 -15.23 2.21
CA GLN A 45 -11.33 -15.86 3.23
C GLN A 45 -12.09 -16.24 4.49
N ASN A 46 -13.08 -15.44 4.90
CA ASN A 46 -13.80 -15.70 6.14
C ASN A 46 -15.31 -15.85 5.95
N GLY A 47 -15.82 -15.70 4.73
CA GLY A 47 -17.23 -15.84 4.42
C GLY A 47 -18.13 -14.76 5.00
N ARG A 48 -17.56 -13.66 5.49
CA ARG A 48 -18.31 -12.58 6.12
C ARG A 48 -18.40 -11.37 5.17
N PRO A 49 -19.46 -10.58 5.33
CA PRO A 49 -19.56 -9.35 4.55
C PRO A 49 -18.47 -8.34 4.93
N CYS A 50 -17.93 -7.69 3.93
CA CYS A 50 -16.97 -6.62 4.16
C CYS A 50 -17.65 -5.43 4.83
N LYS A 51 -16.99 -4.88 5.83
CA LYS A 51 -17.55 -3.77 6.62
C LYS A 51 -17.18 -2.41 6.04
N PHE A 52 -16.18 -2.37 5.17
CA PHE A 52 -15.68 -1.13 4.59
C PHE A 52 -15.47 -1.31 3.11
N MET A 53 -15.65 -0.24 2.36
CA MET A 53 -15.18 -0.18 0.98
C MET A 53 -13.66 -0.11 0.99
N SER A 54 -13.01 -0.81 0.06
CA SER A 54 -11.56 -0.76 -0.09
C SER A 54 -11.21 -0.70 -1.58
N TRP A 55 -10.25 0.15 -1.89
CA TRP A 55 -9.70 0.30 -3.22
C TRP A 55 -8.18 0.31 -3.08
N ARG A 56 -7.50 -0.60 -3.74
CA ARG A 56 -6.05 -0.75 -3.59
C ARG A 56 -5.36 -0.77 -4.94
N LEU A 57 -4.21 -0.11 -5.00
CA LEU A 57 -3.33 -0.15 -6.16
C LEU A 57 -1.96 -0.57 -5.68
N SER A 58 -1.48 -1.73 -6.15
CA SER A 58 -0.14 -2.19 -5.81
C SER A 58 0.89 -1.49 -6.69
N SER A 59 2.15 -1.54 -6.24
CA SER A 59 3.24 -0.94 -7.02
C SER A 59 3.53 -1.68 -8.32
N GLY A 60 3.07 -2.92 -8.45
CA GLY A 60 3.37 -3.75 -9.60
C GLY A 60 4.73 -4.45 -9.54
N LEU A 61 5.52 -4.18 -8.52
CA LEU A 61 6.83 -4.80 -8.32
C LEU A 61 6.71 -6.00 -7.38
N ASP A 62 7.60 -6.98 -7.51
CA ASP A 62 7.59 -8.10 -6.60
C ASP A 62 8.23 -7.73 -5.25
N ASP A 63 8.07 -8.57 -4.26
CA ASP A 63 8.46 -8.25 -2.88
C ASP A 63 9.95 -8.31 -2.62
N THR A 64 10.77 -8.65 -3.61
CA THR A 64 12.23 -8.62 -3.48
C THR A 64 12.80 -7.23 -3.77
N GLN A 65 12.01 -6.34 -4.34
CA GLN A 65 12.45 -4.97 -4.60
C GLN A 65 12.44 -4.16 -3.32
N HIS A 66 13.31 -3.17 -3.24
CA HIS A 66 13.36 -2.29 -2.07
C HIS A 66 12.07 -1.51 -1.91
N LEU A 67 11.72 -1.23 -0.66
CA LEU A 67 10.50 -0.49 -0.36
C LEU A 67 10.44 0.85 -1.08
N ASN A 68 11.57 1.56 -1.15
CA ASN A 68 11.61 2.85 -1.84
C ASN A 68 11.25 2.73 -3.32
N GLU A 69 11.59 1.63 -3.96
CA GLU A 69 11.23 1.42 -5.36
C GLU A 69 9.73 1.21 -5.53
N HIS A 70 9.10 0.49 -4.60
CA HIS A 70 7.65 0.34 -4.59
C HIS A 70 6.96 1.70 -4.45
N ILE A 71 7.44 2.50 -3.52
CA ILE A 71 6.87 3.82 -3.25
C ILE A 71 7.03 4.74 -4.46
N GLN A 72 8.24 4.76 -5.02
CA GLN A 72 8.52 5.61 -6.17
C GLN A 72 7.66 5.23 -7.38
N ASN A 73 7.50 3.93 -7.59
CA ASN A 73 6.68 3.45 -8.69
C ASN A 73 5.21 3.85 -8.52
N LEU A 74 4.71 3.79 -7.30
CA LEU A 74 3.36 4.26 -7.02
C LEU A 74 3.21 5.75 -7.30
N PHE A 75 4.17 6.57 -6.86
CA PHE A 75 4.11 8.00 -7.11
C PHE A 75 4.11 8.34 -8.60
N VAL A 76 4.82 7.56 -9.40
CA VAL A 76 4.79 7.75 -10.86
C VAL A 76 3.37 7.61 -11.40
N TYR A 77 2.62 6.63 -10.90
CA TYR A 77 1.23 6.44 -11.31
C TYR A 77 0.29 7.50 -10.74
N LEU A 78 0.51 7.91 -9.51
CA LEU A 78 -0.45 8.75 -8.79
C LEU A 78 -0.26 10.24 -9.07
N GLN A 79 0.99 10.67 -9.32
CA GLN A 79 1.31 12.08 -9.48
C GLN A 79 0.48 12.77 -10.57
N PRO A 80 0.29 12.18 -11.76
CA PRO A 80 -0.52 12.82 -12.79
C PRO A 80 -1.99 12.99 -12.42
N LYS A 81 -2.44 12.33 -11.33
CA LYS A 81 -3.82 12.35 -10.90
C LYS A 81 -4.07 13.25 -9.70
N ALA A 82 -3.13 14.15 -9.38
CA ALA A 82 -3.22 14.97 -8.18
C ALA A 82 -4.53 15.76 -8.10
N GLU A 83 -5.02 16.27 -9.21
CA GLU A 83 -6.30 16.99 -9.22
C GLU A 83 -7.48 16.09 -8.84
N ALA A 84 -7.47 14.87 -9.33
CA ALA A 84 -8.53 13.90 -9.00
C ALA A 84 -8.48 13.54 -7.52
N PHE A 85 -7.27 13.43 -6.94
CA PHE A 85 -7.14 13.16 -5.51
C PHE A 85 -7.76 14.25 -4.65
N ARG A 86 -7.69 15.49 -5.08
CA ARG A 86 -8.29 16.58 -4.34
C ARG A 86 -9.81 16.43 -4.18
N GLN A 87 -10.46 15.78 -5.13
CA GLN A 87 -11.89 15.52 -5.04
C GLN A 87 -12.24 14.51 -3.97
N LEU A 88 -11.24 13.71 -3.53
CA LEU A 88 -11.44 12.67 -2.54
C LEU A 88 -11.00 13.05 -1.14
N TRP A 89 -10.23 14.13 -0.98
CA TRP A 89 -9.56 14.46 0.29
C TRP A 89 -10.48 14.56 1.49
N LEU A 90 -11.65 15.16 1.32
CA LEU A 90 -12.53 15.44 2.44
C LEU A 90 -13.28 14.21 2.94
N ASP A 91 -13.58 13.28 2.05
CA ASP A 91 -14.49 12.18 2.37
C ASP A 91 -13.79 10.83 2.45
N TYR A 92 -12.55 10.74 2.00
CA TYR A 92 -11.85 9.46 1.88
C TYR A 92 -10.55 9.47 2.65
N ASP A 93 -10.22 8.30 3.21
CA ASP A 93 -8.90 8.04 3.76
C ASP A 93 -8.00 7.58 2.63
N LEU A 94 -6.92 8.31 2.42
CA LEU A 94 -5.94 8.05 1.37
C LEU A 94 -4.64 7.69 2.05
N THR A 95 -4.21 6.44 1.91
CA THR A 95 -3.07 5.92 2.66
C THR A 95 -2.10 5.21 1.75
N LEU A 96 -0.82 5.49 1.95
CA LEU A 96 0.24 4.69 1.38
C LEU A 96 0.65 3.66 2.43
N GLN A 97 0.30 2.40 2.18
CA GLN A 97 0.60 1.30 3.08
C GLN A 97 1.95 0.72 2.70
N CYS A 98 2.89 0.74 3.63
CA CYS A 98 4.24 0.24 3.43
C CYS A 98 4.46 -0.94 4.35
N VAL A 99 4.82 -2.08 3.78
CA VAL A 99 5.02 -3.31 4.54
C VAL A 99 6.42 -3.81 4.29
N GLY A 100 7.12 -4.18 5.35
CA GLY A 100 8.45 -4.73 5.24
C GLY A 100 8.67 -5.88 6.19
N TYR A 101 9.37 -6.90 5.71
CA TYR A 101 9.83 -8.04 6.50
C TYR A 101 11.35 -8.05 6.39
N PHE A 102 12.03 -7.82 7.50
CA PHE A 102 13.48 -7.65 7.52
C PHE A 102 14.11 -8.69 8.42
N PRO A 103 15.19 -9.33 7.98
CA PRO A 103 15.83 -10.41 8.76
C PRO A 103 16.63 -9.90 9.94
N ALA A 104 16.96 -8.64 10.00
CA ALA A 104 17.80 -8.11 11.06
C ALA A 104 17.25 -6.81 11.56
N SER A 105 17.53 -6.51 12.82
CA SER A 105 17.22 -5.20 13.37
C SER A 105 18.06 -4.13 12.69
N GLY A 106 17.63 -2.92 12.79
CA GLY A 106 18.39 -1.80 12.26
C GLY A 106 18.01 -1.36 10.86
N HIS A 107 17.08 -2.03 10.21
CA HIS A 107 16.54 -1.53 8.97
C HIS A 107 15.73 -0.28 9.22
N GLY A 108 15.97 0.72 8.43
CA GLY A 108 15.20 1.93 8.45
C GLY A 108 14.58 2.20 7.10
N VAL A 109 13.72 3.19 7.06
CA VAL A 109 13.13 3.68 5.84
C VAL A 109 13.40 5.16 5.76
N HIS A 110 13.83 5.62 4.60
CA HIS A 110 14.09 7.02 4.38
C HIS A 110 13.09 7.56 3.38
N PHE A 111 12.36 8.57 3.78
CA PHE A 111 11.51 9.33 2.88
C PHE A 111 12.20 10.66 2.61
N ASP A 112 12.54 10.90 1.36
CA ASP A 112 13.20 12.16 1.03
C ASP A 112 12.19 13.30 0.93
N ARG A 113 12.72 14.51 0.82
CA ARG A 113 11.90 15.70 0.76
C ARG A 113 10.88 15.66 -0.37
N GLU A 114 11.28 15.13 -1.51
CA GLU A 114 10.42 15.08 -2.69
C GLU A 114 9.28 14.10 -2.49
N GLN A 115 9.56 12.95 -1.88
CA GLN A 115 8.52 11.97 -1.58
C GLN A 115 7.51 12.53 -0.58
N ILE A 116 7.99 13.25 0.44
CA ILE A 116 7.10 13.88 1.42
C ILE A 116 6.23 14.94 0.74
N ARG A 117 6.84 15.74 -0.14
CA ARG A 117 6.10 16.76 -0.87
C ARG A 117 5.02 16.14 -1.75
N GLN A 118 5.37 15.09 -2.48
CA GLN A 118 4.41 14.39 -3.34
C GLN A 118 3.27 13.79 -2.54
N ALA A 119 3.57 13.16 -1.41
CA ALA A 119 2.55 12.59 -0.55
C ALA A 119 1.60 13.67 -0.04
N ALA A 120 2.14 14.78 0.42
CA ALA A 120 1.31 15.90 0.89
C ALA A 120 0.44 16.46 -0.23
N GLN A 121 0.98 16.58 -1.43
CA GLN A 121 0.25 17.07 -2.59
C GLN A 121 -0.91 16.15 -2.96
N LEU A 122 -0.73 14.85 -2.78
CA LEU A 122 -1.78 13.86 -3.05
C LEU A 122 -2.71 13.66 -1.85
N GLY A 123 -2.41 14.24 -0.71
CA GLY A 123 -3.23 14.08 0.50
C GLY A 123 -3.07 12.73 1.17
N LEU A 124 -1.90 12.10 1.05
CA LEU A 124 -1.67 10.76 1.57
C LEU A 124 -1.19 10.75 3.01
N ALA A 125 -1.72 9.83 3.78
CA ALA A 125 -1.10 9.39 5.03
C ALA A 125 -0.18 8.21 4.74
N PHE A 126 0.75 7.93 5.66
CA PHE A 126 1.62 6.75 5.60
C PHE A 126 1.28 5.82 6.75
N ASP A 127 1.12 4.54 6.44
CA ASP A 127 1.09 3.48 7.43
C ASP A 127 2.29 2.58 7.20
N LEU A 128 3.05 2.33 8.25
CA LEU A 128 4.28 1.55 8.17
C LEU A 128 4.12 0.30 9.04
N ASP A 129 4.10 -0.87 8.41
CA ASP A 129 4.04 -2.15 9.10
C ASP A 129 5.35 -2.89 8.85
N PHE A 130 6.25 -2.83 9.82
CA PHE A 130 7.56 -3.47 9.69
C PHE A 130 7.67 -4.61 10.67
N TYR A 131 8.11 -5.75 10.16
CA TYR A 131 8.29 -6.97 10.93
C TYR A 131 9.74 -7.39 10.85
N TYR A 132 10.33 -7.73 11.99
CA TYR A 132 11.69 -8.20 12.04
C TYR A 132 11.65 -9.70 12.31
N VAL A 133 12.21 -10.45 11.37
CA VAL A 133 12.22 -11.91 11.44
C VAL A 133 13.51 -12.32 12.13
N ASP A 134 13.38 -13.11 13.21
CA ASP A 134 14.52 -13.56 13.96
C ASP A 134 15.15 -14.78 13.25
N ASP A 135 16.45 -14.69 12.99
CA ASP A 135 17.16 -15.78 12.37
C ASP A 135 17.09 -17.06 13.20
N TYR A 136 17.01 -16.93 14.52
CA TYR A 136 16.94 -18.09 15.39
C TYR A 136 15.69 -18.90 15.18
N GLU A 137 14.63 -18.31 14.77
CA GLU A 137 13.40 -19.04 14.52
C GLU A 137 13.55 -20.06 13.42
N HIS A 138 14.53 -19.90 12.57
CA HIS A 138 14.76 -20.77 11.44
C HIS A 138 15.77 -21.87 11.75
N HIS A 139 16.36 -21.85 12.92
CA HIS A 139 17.37 -22.84 13.33
C HIS A 139 16.86 -23.81 14.37
N VAL A 140 15.64 -23.62 14.80
CA VAL A 140 15.09 -24.46 15.85
C VAL A 140 14.37 -25.65 15.28
#